data_abe3ce84ad174509a9c874a15a0529c1
#
_entry.id   abe3ce84ad174509a9c874a15a0529c1
#
_cell.length_a   1.000
_cell.length_b   1.000
_cell.length_c   1.000
_cell.angle_alpha   90.00
_cell.angle_beta   90.00
_cell.angle_gamma   90.00
#
_symmetry.space_group_name_H-M   'P 1'
#
loop_
_entity.id
_entity.type
_entity.pdbx_description
1 polymer ?
#
loop_
_entity_poly.entity_id
_entity_poly.type
_entity_poly.pdbx_seq_one_letter_code
_entity_poly.pdbx_strand_id
1 'polypeptide(L)' 'MKENYLNINDITNSLRIIEDTLMKWIKEGKFPRPFRTNDRTTLWSYALIENWIVQQHKTEELTNNQDLDL' A
#
# COMPACT_ATOMS: atom_id res chain seq x y z
N MET A 1 19.83 4.74 -13.14
CA MET A 1 19.27 4.66 -11.90
C MET A 1 18.38 3.48 -11.69
N LYS A 2 18.45 2.92 -10.56
CA LYS A 2 17.71 1.76 -10.31
C LYS A 2 16.32 2.04 -9.93
N GLU A 3 15.38 1.35 -10.45
CA GLU A 3 14.04 1.49 -10.01
C GLU A 3 13.84 0.63 -8.81
N ASN A 4 13.04 1.12 -7.89
CA ASN A 4 12.77 0.39 -6.68
C ASN A 4 11.42 -0.28 -6.78
N TYR A 5 11.42 -1.57 -6.54
CA TYR A 5 10.20 -2.34 -6.54
C TYR A 5 10.06 -3.04 -5.20
N LEU A 6 8.82 -3.25 -4.81
CA LEU A 6 8.52 -3.93 -3.55
C LEU A 6 7.79 -5.23 -3.85
N ASN A 7 8.17 -6.28 -3.16
CA ASN A 7 7.47 -7.54 -3.30
C ASN A 7 6.47 -7.69 -2.15
N ILE A 8 5.78 -8.81 -2.11
CA ILE A 8 4.75 -9.03 -1.10
C ILE A 8 5.35 -8.94 0.30
N ASN A 9 6.49 -9.54 0.51
CA ASN A 9 7.11 -9.51 1.84
C ASN A 9 7.45 -8.09 2.25
N ASP A 10 7.97 -7.31 1.33
CA ASP A 10 8.31 -5.93 1.64
C ASP A 10 7.07 -5.16 2.10
N ILE A 11 5.98 -5.36 1.42
CA ILE A 11 4.77 -4.62 1.73
C ILE A 11 4.14 -5.08 3.02
N THR A 12 4.03 -6.39 3.21
CA THR A 12 3.42 -6.89 4.43
C THR A 12 4.24 -6.51 5.65
N ASN A 13 5.57 -6.51 5.52
CA ASN A 13 6.42 -6.09 6.61
C ASN A 13 6.27 -4.60 6.91
N SER A 14 6.22 -3.81 5.86
CA SER A 14 6.12 -2.36 6.04
C SER A 14 4.79 -1.97 6.67
N LEU A 15 3.73 -2.62 6.26
CA LEU A 15 2.41 -2.29 6.75
C LEU A 15 2.00 -3.12 7.97
N ARG A 16 2.81 -4.11 8.29
CA ARG A 16 2.54 -4.99 9.43
C ARG A 16 1.21 -5.69 9.30
N ILE A 17 0.98 -6.23 8.13
CA ILE A 17 -0.22 -7.02 7.87
C ILE A 17 0.21 -8.37 7.35
N ILE A 18 -0.71 -9.31 7.36
CA ILE A 18 -0.43 -10.62 6.80
C ILE A 18 -0.79 -10.61 5.32
N GLU A 19 -0.29 -11.60 4.62
CA GLU A 19 -0.49 -11.66 3.18
C GLU A 19 -1.96 -11.77 2.81
N ASP A 20 -2.73 -12.50 3.59
CA ASP A 20 -4.15 -12.65 3.32
C ASP A 20 -4.85 -11.30 3.34
N THR A 21 -4.48 -10.46 4.27
CA THR A 21 -5.06 -9.13 4.36
C THR A 21 -4.71 -8.31 3.13
N LEU A 22 -3.46 -8.40 2.69
CA LEU A 22 -3.02 -7.68 1.52
C LEU A 22 -3.81 -8.13 0.29
N MET A 23 -3.95 -9.42 0.12
CA MET A 23 -4.67 -9.95 -1.02
C MET A 23 -6.13 -9.50 -1.00
N LYS A 24 -6.72 -9.47 0.17
CA LYS A 24 -8.08 -9.02 0.31
C LYS A 24 -8.22 -7.57 -0.10
N TRP A 25 -7.29 -6.73 0.33
CA TRP A 25 -7.33 -5.32 -0.01
C TRP A 25 -7.22 -5.10 -1.52
N ILE A 26 -6.36 -5.88 -2.16
CA ILE A 26 -6.20 -5.76 -3.61
C ILE A 26 -7.50 -6.15 -4.30
N LYS A 27 -8.09 -7.22 -3.83
CA LYS A 27 -9.33 -7.72 -4.43
C LYS A 27 -10.46 -6.72 -4.25
N GLU A 28 -10.48 -6.03 -3.13
CA GLU A 28 -11.53 -5.06 -2.84
C GLU A 28 -11.25 -3.69 -3.44
N GLY A 29 -10.12 -3.54 -4.09
CA GLY A 29 -9.80 -2.27 -4.69
C GLY A 29 -9.29 -1.23 -3.71
N LYS A 30 -8.88 -1.67 -2.52
CA LYS A 30 -8.39 -0.75 -1.51
C LYS A 30 -6.88 -0.58 -1.55
N PHE A 31 -6.21 -1.36 -2.34
CA PHE A 31 -4.76 -1.31 -2.44
C PHE A 31 -4.38 -1.35 -3.90
N PRO A 32 -3.31 -0.67 -4.30
CA PRO A 32 -2.91 -0.63 -5.70
C PRO A 32 -2.61 -2.02 -6.22
N ARG A 33 -2.90 -2.24 -7.48
CA ARG A 33 -2.60 -3.50 -8.09
C ARG A 33 -1.13 -3.59 -8.40
N PRO A 34 -0.56 -4.80 -8.37
CA PRO A 34 0.85 -4.94 -8.65
C PRO A 34 1.16 -4.57 -10.08
N PHE A 35 2.35 -4.02 -10.24
CA PHE A 35 2.85 -3.64 -11.54
C PHE A 35 3.15 -4.87 -12.38
N ARG A 36 3.63 -5.92 -11.76
CA ARG A 36 3.95 -7.15 -12.45
C ARG A 36 3.50 -8.33 -11.61
N THR A 37 2.84 -9.25 -12.26
CA THR A 37 2.34 -10.44 -11.59
C THR A 37 2.71 -11.66 -12.39
N ASN A 38 3.61 -12.46 -11.88
CA ASN A 38 3.99 -13.71 -12.48
C ASN A 38 3.75 -14.80 -11.47
N ASP A 39 4.01 -16.01 -11.87
CA ASP A 39 3.82 -17.14 -10.98
C ASP A 39 4.55 -16.96 -9.67
N ARG A 40 5.72 -16.38 -9.73
CA ARG A 40 6.54 -16.25 -8.54
C ARG A 40 6.90 -14.85 -8.18
N THR A 41 6.49 -13.90 -8.99
CA THR A 41 6.93 -12.55 -8.77
C THR A 41 5.76 -11.60 -8.83
N THR A 42 5.52 -10.93 -7.75
CA THR A 42 4.51 -9.89 -7.67
C THR A 42 5.21 -8.66 -7.18
N LEU A 43 5.21 -7.61 -8.00
CA LEU A 43 5.97 -6.41 -7.68
C LEU A 43 5.13 -5.17 -7.80
N TRP A 44 5.37 -4.24 -6.90
CA TRP A 44 4.76 -2.92 -6.96
C TRP A 44 5.85 -1.89 -7.13
N SER A 45 5.56 -0.81 -7.80
CA SER A 45 6.48 0.31 -7.87
C SER A 45 6.57 0.96 -6.50
N TYR A 46 7.80 1.21 -6.06
CA TYR A 46 7.99 1.85 -4.77
C TYR A 46 7.28 3.21 -4.72
N ALA A 47 7.41 3.97 -5.80
CA ALA A 47 6.80 5.29 -5.85
C ALA A 47 5.27 5.21 -5.72
N LEU A 48 4.69 4.21 -6.35
CA LEU A 48 3.25 4.03 -6.29
C LEU A 48 2.80 3.72 -4.86
N ILE A 49 3.52 2.84 -4.20
CA ILE A 49 3.17 2.47 -2.84
C ILE A 49 3.36 3.63 -1.88
N GLU A 50 4.44 4.38 -2.07
CA GLU A 50 4.69 5.52 -1.21
C GLU A 50 3.58 6.55 -1.37
N ASN A 51 3.17 6.79 -2.60
CA ASN A 51 2.08 7.71 -2.84
C ASN A 51 0.80 7.23 -2.18
N TRP A 52 0.55 5.92 -2.23
CA TRP A 52 -0.64 5.36 -1.60
C TRP A 52 -0.60 5.58 -0.09
N ILE A 53 0.56 5.38 0.51
CA ILE A 53 0.70 5.58 1.95
C ILE A 53 0.45 7.04 2.32
N VAL A 54 0.98 7.95 1.53
CA VAL A 54 0.78 9.36 1.77
C VAL A 54 -0.70 9.71 1.71
N GLN A 55 -1.40 9.14 0.74
CA GLN A 55 -2.83 9.41 0.61
C GLN A 55 -3.61 8.91 1.82
N GLN A 56 -3.22 7.75 2.34
CA GLN A 56 -3.89 7.22 3.52
C GLN A 56 -3.67 8.12 4.73
N HIS A 57 -2.45 8.56 4.92
CA HIS A 57 -2.14 9.44 6.03
C HIS A 57 -2.89 10.77 5.91
N LYS A 58 -2.95 11.27 4.70
CA LYS A 58 -3.62 12.53 4.47
C LYS A 58 -5.08 12.44 4.86
N THR A 59 -5.71 11.34 4.48
CA THR A 59 -7.10 11.12 4.82
C THR A 59 -7.29 11.05 6.32
N GLU A 60 -6.39 10.36 6.99
CA GLU A 60 -6.48 10.23 8.44
C GLU A 60 -6.28 11.57 9.11
N GLU A 61 -5.36 12.36 8.62
CA GLU A 61 -5.11 13.68 9.20
C GLU A 61 -6.33 14.55 9.09
N LEU A 62 -6.98 14.52 7.95
CA LEU A 62 -8.19 15.31 7.78
C LEU A 62 -9.26 14.90 8.74
N THR A 63 -9.42 13.61 8.93
CA THR A 63 -10.40 13.11 9.87
C THR A 63 -10.06 13.53 11.29
N ASN A 64 -8.79 13.42 11.64
CA ASN A 64 -8.36 13.80 12.98
C ASN A 64 -8.59 15.29 13.23
N ASN A 65 -8.31 16.10 12.23
CA ASN A 65 -8.51 17.54 12.37
C ASN A 65 -9.96 17.85 12.63
N GLN A 66 -10.85 17.16 11.97
CA GLN A 66 -12.26 17.37 12.20
C GLN A 66 -12.63 17.02 13.63
N ASP A 67 -12.08 15.93 14.11
CA ASP A 67 -12.33 15.53 15.48
C ASP A 67 -11.83 16.56 16.45
N LEU A 68 -10.68 17.12 16.17
CA LEU A 68 -10.09 18.10 17.07
C LEU A 68 -10.87 19.40 17.10
N ASP A 69 -11.50 19.71 16.01
CA ASP A 69 -12.29 20.93 15.94
C ASP A 69 -13.50 20.86 16.83
N LEU A 70 -13.93 19.69 17.12
CA LEU A 70 -15.07 19.52 17.98
C LEU A 70 -14.70 19.77 19.42
#